data_6e003042beb3f3b888c249fc72dc5d4a
#
_entry.id   6e003042beb3f3b888c249fc72dc5d4a
#
_cell.length_a   1.000
_cell.length_b   1.000
_cell.length_c   1.000
_cell.angle_alpha   90.00
_cell.angle_beta   90.00
_cell.angle_gamma   90.00
#
_symmetry.space_group_name_H-M   'P 1'
#
loop_
_entity.id
_entity.type
_entity.pdbx_description
1 polymer ?
#
loop_
_entity_poly.entity_id
_entity_poly.type
_entity_poly.pdbx_seq_one_letter_code
_entity_poly.pdbx_strand_id
1 'polypeptide(L)'
;MIKSDKIIGIMGGTFNPIHKGHTGIARCAYEQSDIDEILFMPSGTPAYKDNSPIVSATDRCNMVKLAIKPFDYMSLSTIETDRPGNTYTADTLAQILSLIHISEPTRPLYI
;
A
#
# COMPACT_ATOMS: atom_id res chain seq x y z
N MET A 1 25.56 -8.06 8.67
CA MET A 1 25.54 -6.60 8.87
C MET A 1 24.16 -6.17 9.33
N ILE A 2 24.11 -5.37 10.35
CA ILE A 2 22.84 -4.89 10.89
C ILE A 2 22.41 -3.67 10.07
N LYS A 3 21.19 -3.72 9.60
CA LYS A 3 20.60 -2.61 8.88
C LYS A 3 20.12 -1.57 9.87
N SER A 4 20.49 -0.31 9.69
CA SER A 4 20.10 0.75 10.60
C SER A 4 18.65 1.16 10.43
N ASP A 5 18.10 1.06 9.20
CA ASP A 5 16.74 1.47 8.89
C ASP A 5 16.01 0.35 8.17
N LYS A 6 14.74 0.20 8.50
CA LYS A 6 13.85 -0.67 7.74
C LYS A 6 13.26 0.12 6.59
N ILE A 7 13.28 -0.44 5.39
CA ILE A 7 12.72 0.19 4.20
C ILE A 7 11.40 -0.48 3.84
N ILE A 8 10.33 0.31 3.82
CA ILE A 8 9.01 -0.18 3.45
C ILE A 8 8.62 0.44 2.11
N GLY A 9 8.42 -0.41 1.10
CA GLY A 9 7.89 0.03 -0.18
C GLY A 9 6.38 0.22 -0.07
N ILE A 10 5.89 1.36 -0.53
CA ILE A 10 4.46 1.66 -0.48
C ILE A 10 3.92 1.64 -1.90
N MET A 11 2.96 0.76 -2.14
CA MET A 11 2.29 0.68 -3.43
C MET A 11 0.85 1.16 -3.26
N GLY A 12 0.61 2.40 -3.64
CA GLY A 12 -0.72 3.00 -3.59
C GLY A 12 -1.45 2.82 -4.90
N GLY A 13 -2.76 2.81 -4.83
CA GLY A 13 -3.59 2.74 -6.01
C GLY A 13 -5.03 2.42 -5.67
N THR A 14 -5.88 2.52 -6.66
CA THR A 14 -7.29 2.18 -6.49
C THR A 14 -7.47 0.66 -6.41
N PHE A 15 -6.68 -0.10 -7.18
CA PHE A 15 -6.79 -1.55 -7.29
C PHE A 15 -8.23 -1.99 -7.61
N ASN A 16 -8.70 -1.58 -8.77
CA ASN A 16 -10.08 -1.81 -9.20
C ASN A 16 -10.12 -2.62 -10.50
N PRO A 17 -9.80 -3.90 -10.47
CA PRO A 17 -9.22 -4.68 -9.37
C PRO A 17 -7.70 -4.70 -9.39
N ILE A 18 -7.11 -5.26 -8.35
CA ILE A 18 -5.69 -5.61 -8.37
C ILE A 18 -5.47 -6.73 -9.40
N HIS A 19 -4.31 -6.73 -10.03
CA HIS A 19 -3.96 -7.78 -11.00
C HIS A 19 -2.48 -8.13 -10.91
N LYS A 20 -2.08 -9.11 -11.71
CA LYS A 20 -0.69 -9.63 -11.68
C LYS A 20 0.37 -8.58 -12.02
N GLY A 21 -0.01 -7.55 -12.76
CA GLY A 21 0.90 -6.43 -13.02
C GLY A 21 1.29 -5.71 -11.74
N HIS A 22 0.32 -5.52 -10.83
CA HIS A 22 0.59 -4.87 -9.56
C HIS A 22 1.55 -5.69 -8.68
N THR A 23 1.25 -6.98 -8.50
CA THR A 23 2.11 -7.84 -7.69
C THR A 23 3.46 -8.08 -8.35
N GLY A 24 3.49 -8.12 -9.68
CA GLY A 24 4.74 -8.27 -10.42
C GLY A 24 5.68 -7.08 -10.23
N ILE A 25 5.15 -5.85 -10.29
CA ILE A 25 5.95 -4.65 -10.05
C ILE A 25 6.47 -4.64 -8.62
N ALA A 26 5.62 -4.98 -7.66
CA ALA A 26 6.02 -5.03 -6.25
C ALA A 26 7.12 -6.06 -6.02
N ARG A 27 6.99 -7.23 -6.62
CA ARG A 27 8.00 -8.27 -6.51
C ARG A 27 9.33 -7.83 -7.13
N CYS A 28 9.29 -7.21 -8.30
CA CYS A 28 10.51 -6.69 -8.93
C CYS A 28 11.19 -5.65 -8.05
N ALA A 29 10.42 -4.74 -7.48
CA ALA A 29 10.96 -3.72 -6.59
C ALA A 29 11.62 -4.35 -5.37
N TYR A 30 10.97 -5.37 -4.79
CA TYR A 30 11.52 -6.08 -3.64
C TYR A 30 12.82 -6.81 -3.98
N GLU A 31 12.85 -7.50 -5.12
CA GLU A 31 14.02 -8.31 -5.51
C GLU A 31 15.20 -7.47 -5.96
N GLN A 32 14.96 -6.28 -6.48
CA GLN A 32 16.01 -5.45 -7.08
C GLN A 32 16.47 -4.29 -6.21
N SER A 33 15.94 -4.18 -5.00
CA SER A 33 16.31 -3.10 -4.10
C SER A 33 16.35 -3.59 -2.66
N ASP A 34 16.68 -2.70 -1.73
CA ASP A 34 16.83 -3.04 -0.33
C ASP A 34 15.54 -2.96 0.48
N ILE A 35 14.40 -3.02 -0.22
CA ILE A 35 13.10 -2.98 0.44
C ILE A 35 12.92 -4.22 1.32
N ASP A 36 12.49 -4.02 2.56
CA ASP A 36 12.26 -5.10 3.52
C ASP A 36 10.83 -5.62 3.46
N GLU A 37 9.88 -4.73 3.21
CA GLU A 37 8.46 -5.07 3.13
C GLU A 37 7.79 -4.21 2.10
N ILE A 38 6.70 -4.72 1.53
CA ILE A 38 5.84 -3.96 0.61
C ILE A 38 4.48 -3.79 1.26
N LEU A 39 4.00 -2.57 1.32
CA LEU A 39 2.70 -2.25 1.87
C LEU A 39 1.78 -1.80 0.74
N PHE A 40 0.74 -2.59 0.49
CA PHE A 40 -0.30 -2.23 -0.48
C PHE A 40 -1.32 -1.34 0.21
N MET A 41 -1.59 -0.20 -0.38
CA MET A 41 -2.44 0.82 0.22
C MET A 41 -3.54 1.24 -0.75
N PRO A 42 -4.68 0.53 -0.75
CA PRO A 42 -5.79 0.92 -1.62
C PRO A 42 -6.31 2.30 -1.24
N SER A 43 -6.60 3.11 -2.24
CA SER A 43 -7.19 4.42 -2.01
C SER A 43 -8.65 4.26 -1.55
N GLY A 44 -9.15 5.28 -0.86
CA GLY A 44 -10.56 5.37 -0.56
C GLY A 44 -11.37 5.60 -1.83
N THR A 45 -12.66 5.86 -1.68
CA THR A 45 -13.51 6.14 -2.82
C THR A 45 -13.05 7.46 -3.45
N PRO A 46 -12.70 7.47 -4.75
CA PRO A 46 -12.27 8.69 -5.40
C PRO A 46 -13.31 9.78 -5.32
N ALA A 47 -12.86 11.01 -5.13
CA ALA A 47 -13.74 12.16 -5.04
C ALA A 47 -14.30 12.59 -6.40
N TYR A 48 -13.52 12.40 -7.45
CA TYR A 48 -13.99 12.74 -8.79
C TYR A 48 -15.02 11.72 -9.25
N LYS A 49 -15.97 12.20 -9.99
CA LYS A 49 -16.99 11.35 -10.56
C LYS A 49 -16.66 11.07 -12.00
N ASP A 50 -16.56 9.82 -12.34
CA ASP A 50 -16.72 9.42 -13.71
C ASP A 50 -17.78 8.32 -13.71
N ASN A 51 -18.20 7.89 -14.86
CA ASN A 51 -19.25 6.91 -14.98
C ASN A 51 -18.73 5.48 -14.88
N SER A 52 -17.45 5.31 -14.61
CA SER A 52 -16.87 3.98 -14.49
C SER A 52 -17.25 3.38 -13.14
N PRO A 53 -17.74 2.15 -13.13
CA PRO A 53 -18.05 1.51 -11.87
C PRO A 53 -16.76 1.23 -11.08
N ILE A 54 -16.76 1.61 -9.81
CA ILE A 54 -15.66 1.35 -8.91
C ILE A 54 -16.15 0.37 -7.86
N VAL A 55 -15.42 -0.73 -7.71
CA VAL A 55 -15.71 -1.74 -6.71
C VAL A 55 -15.57 -1.12 -5.32
N SER A 56 -16.39 -1.55 -4.37
CA SER A 56 -16.35 -1.02 -3.01
C SER A 56 -14.96 -1.17 -2.39
N ALA A 57 -14.65 -0.27 -1.46
CA ALA A 57 -13.36 -0.31 -0.77
C ALA A 57 -13.17 -1.66 -0.06
N THR A 58 -14.21 -2.18 0.57
CA THR A 58 -14.14 -3.49 1.25
C THR A 58 -13.76 -4.60 0.28
N ASP A 59 -14.42 -4.65 -0.88
CA ASP A 59 -14.14 -5.68 -1.87
C ASP A 59 -12.75 -5.52 -2.46
N ARG A 60 -12.33 -4.29 -2.72
CA ARG A 60 -10.98 -4.03 -3.24
C ARG A 60 -9.90 -4.48 -2.26
N CYS A 61 -10.08 -4.19 -0.97
CA CYS A 61 -9.16 -4.65 0.05
C CYS A 61 -9.11 -6.18 0.16
N ASN A 62 -10.27 -6.83 0.07
CA ASN A 62 -10.32 -8.28 0.11
C ASN A 62 -9.61 -8.91 -1.09
N MET A 63 -9.75 -8.32 -2.26
CA MET A 63 -9.03 -8.80 -3.44
C MET A 63 -7.53 -8.62 -3.31
N VAL A 64 -7.09 -7.50 -2.74
CA VAL A 64 -5.66 -7.29 -2.48
C VAL A 64 -5.15 -8.34 -1.50
N LYS A 65 -5.85 -8.61 -0.42
CA LYS A 65 -5.45 -9.64 0.54
C LYS A 65 -5.23 -10.99 -0.13
N LEU A 66 -6.14 -11.38 -1.01
CA LEU A 66 -6.01 -12.65 -1.71
C LEU A 66 -4.82 -12.65 -2.66
N ALA A 67 -4.61 -11.55 -3.36
CA ALA A 67 -3.52 -11.45 -4.35
C ALA A 67 -2.14 -11.49 -3.71
N ILE A 68 -1.98 -10.89 -2.52
CA ILE A 68 -0.68 -10.79 -1.87
C ILE A 68 -0.41 -11.94 -0.91
N LYS A 69 -1.40 -12.80 -0.65
CA LYS A 69 -1.26 -13.90 0.30
C LYS A 69 -0.03 -14.78 0.09
N PRO A 70 0.38 -15.12 -1.14
CA PRO A 70 1.57 -15.94 -1.35
C PRO A 70 2.89 -15.26 -1.01
N PHE A 71 2.90 -13.96 -0.76
CA PHE A 71 4.12 -13.19 -0.57
C PHE A 71 4.25 -12.75 0.89
N ASP A 72 5.21 -13.33 1.60
CA ASP A 72 5.41 -13.07 3.03
C ASP A 72 5.73 -11.61 3.33
N TYR A 73 6.36 -10.93 2.39
CA TYR A 73 6.82 -9.55 2.58
C TYR A 73 5.78 -8.52 2.13
N MET A 74 4.62 -8.95 1.69
CA MET A 74 3.55 -8.04 1.25
C MET A 74 2.45 -7.97 2.30
N SER A 75 1.99 -6.76 2.59
CA SER A 75 0.94 -6.51 3.57
C SER A 75 -0.07 -5.52 3.01
N LEU A 76 -1.24 -5.47 3.63
CA LEU A 76 -2.31 -4.54 3.27
C LEU A 76 -2.43 -3.47 4.35
N SER A 77 -2.59 -2.22 3.92
CA SER A 77 -3.00 -1.14 4.81
C SER A 77 -4.34 -0.60 4.37
N THR A 78 -5.27 -0.45 5.30
CA THR A 78 -6.59 0.12 5.04
C THR A 78 -6.68 1.58 5.47
N ILE A 79 -5.55 2.21 5.72
CA ILE A 79 -5.52 3.55 6.31
C ILE A 79 -6.25 4.59 5.43
N GLU A 80 -6.16 4.47 4.11
CA GLU A 80 -6.87 5.37 3.22
C GLU A 80 -8.34 5.01 3.06
N THR A 81 -8.66 3.72 3.06
CA THR A 81 -10.05 3.27 2.92
C THR A 81 -10.86 3.52 4.19
N ASP A 82 -10.19 3.62 5.34
CA ASP A 82 -10.85 3.88 6.61
C ASP A 82 -11.14 5.36 6.83
N ARG A 83 -10.60 6.24 6.01
CA ARG A 83 -10.82 7.68 6.14
C ARG A 83 -12.03 8.10 5.33
N PRO A 84 -12.92 8.93 5.89
CA PRO A 84 -14.02 9.48 5.12
C PRO A 84 -13.53 10.60 4.20
N GLY A 85 -14.12 10.69 3.02
CA GLY A 85 -13.82 11.76 2.07
C GLY A 85 -12.51 11.58 1.33
N ASN A 86 -11.97 12.69 0.86
CA ASN A 86 -10.71 12.67 0.10
C ASN A 86 -9.53 12.42 0.99
N THR A 87 -8.62 11.59 0.51
CA THR A 87 -7.37 11.36 1.21
C THR A 87 -6.23 11.98 0.41
N TYR A 88 -5.31 12.62 1.11
CA TYR A 88 -4.11 13.19 0.51
C TYR A 88 -2.93 12.34 0.89
N THR A 89 -2.11 12.02 -0.10
CA THR A 89 -0.94 11.17 0.10
C THR A 89 -0.04 11.67 1.21
N ALA A 90 0.15 12.99 1.31
CA ALA A 90 1.02 13.57 2.34
C ALA A 90 0.48 13.27 3.75
N ASP A 91 -0.83 13.39 3.95
CA ASP A 91 -1.44 13.11 5.25
C ASP A 91 -1.35 11.63 5.59
N THR A 92 -1.61 10.78 4.61
CA THR A 92 -1.52 9.33 4.79
C THR A 92 -0.10 8.93 5.15
N LEU A 93 0.87 9.49 4.45
CA LEU A 93 2.27 9.21 4.71
C LEU A 93 2.68 9.63 6.12
N ALA A 94 2.24 10.80 6.56
CA ALA A 94 2.52 11.29 7.90
C ALA A 94 1.94 10.35 8.97
N GLN A 95 0.73 9.84 8.76
CA GLN A 95 0.11 8.89 9.68
C GLN A 95 0.89 7.58 9.74
N ILE A 96 1.29 7.05 8.60
CA ILE A 96 2.06 5.81 8.55
C ILE A 96 3.39 5.97 9.28
N LEU A 97 4.08 7.06 9.02
CA LEU A 97 5.36 7.32 9.69
C LEU A 97 5.19 7.43 11.20
N SER A 98 4.12 8.08 11.65
CA SER A 98 3.87 8.22 13.07
C SER A 98 3.59 6.87 13.75
N LEU A 99 2.92 5.95 13.05
CA LEU A 99 2.62 4.62 13.58
C LEU A 99 3.85 3.71 13.58
N ILE A 100 4.67 3.79 12.53
CA ILE A 100 5.80 2.88 12.37
C ILE A 100 6.99 3.30 13.23
N HIS A 101 7.23 4.59 13.38
CA HIS A 101 8.38 5.11 14.14
C HIS A 101 8.33 4.83 15.64
N ILE A 102 7.21 4.32 16.13
CA ILE A 102 7.12 3.92 17.53
C ILE A 102 8.03 2.76 17.85
N SER A 103 8.19 1.85 16.90
CA SER A 103 8.93 0.60 17.16
C SER A 103 10.34 0.60 16.61
N GLU A 104 10.59 1.17 15.45
CA GLU A 104 11.92 1.18 14.85
C GLU A 104 12.03 2.24 13.75
N PRO A 105 13.24 2.71 13.44
CA PRO A 105 13.43 3.64 12.33
C PRO A 105 12.97 3.01 11.01
N THR A 106 12.24 3.78 10.23
CA THR A 106 11.67 3.29 8.99
C THR A 106 11.79 4.34 7.90
N ARG A 107 12.06 3.90 6.69
CA ARG A 107 12.14 4.75 5.50
C ARG A 107 11.09 4.30 4.51
N PRO A 108 10.11 5.16 4.18
CA PRO A 108 9.15 4.83 3.14
C PRO A 108 9.74 5.03 1.76
N LEU A 109 9.34 4.20 0.82
CA LEU A 109 9.73 4.31 -0.58
C LEU A 109 8.50 4.05 -1.43
N TYR A 110 8.10 5.03 -2.24
CA TYR A 110 6.99 4.86 -3.15
C TYR A 110 7.38 4.07 -4.37
N ILE A 111 6.51 3.16 -4.72
CA ILE A 111 6.65 2.35 -5.92
C ILE A 111 5.71 2.85 -7.00
#